data_1cd3d28cc799b93bfa7498fbbd94b8a6
#
_entry.id   1cd3d28cc799b93bfa7498fbbd94b8a6
#
_cell.length_a   1.000
_cell.length_b   1.000
_cell.length_c   1.000
_cell.angle_alpha   90.00
_cell.angle_beta   90.00
_cell.angle_gamma   90.00
#
_symmetry.space_group_name_H-M   'P 1'
#
loop_
_entity.id
_entity.type
_entity.pdbx_description
1 polymer ?
#
loop_
_entity_poly.entity_id
_entity_poly.type
_entity_poly.pdbx_seq_one_letter_code
_entity_poly.pdbx_strand_id
1 'polypeptide(L)'
;MTRLNTRTLVLSGVAAALVSGCAADGSGLTETGRSAAIGTTAGAATGALIGSLSGDAGKGALIGAVGGALVGTMVGSYMEEQKRDFERQLAPEIAGGVIRVQKLPDNQLLVGMTSATAFEVDSDRIQPSFYSTLDKISAIVRKYGKTQLAVSGHTDSTGSAAYNQTLSERRAASVGYYLERSGVLPQRIYLSGYGMNQPIASNATEQGRRLNRRVDIVIIPITQG
;
A
#
# COMPACT_ATOMS: atom_id res chain seq x y z
N MET A 1 -52.97 -22.30 58.57
CA MET A 1 -51.58 -22.58 59.01
C MET A 1 -50.77 -22.82 57.74
N THR A 2 -50.16 -21.76 57.16
CA THR A 2 -49.52 -21.84 55.93
C THR A 2 -48.09 -21.32 56.07
N ARG A 3 -47.11 -22.18 55.85
CA ARG A 3 -45.68 -21.80 55.96
C ARG A 3 -45.20 -21.29 54.63
N LEU A 4 -44.71 -20.02 54.60
CA LEU A 4 -44.00 -19.40 53.45
C LEU A 4 -42.60 -19.98 53.40
N ASN A 5 -42.18 -20.43 52.22
CA ASN A 5 -40.85 -20.88 51.94
C ASN A 5 -40.17 -19.83 51.03
N THR A 6 -39.27 -19.06 51.62
CA THR A 6 -38.49 -18.01 50.95
C THR A 6 -37.30 -18.67 50.26
N ARG A 7 -37.32 -18.73 48.93
CA ARG A 7 -36.15 -19.09 48.14
C ARG A 7 -35.41 -17.80 47.75
N THR A 8 -34.22 -17.65 48.30
CA THR A 8 -33.27 -16.57 47.97
C THR A 8 -32.73 -16.74 46.59
N LEU A 9 -33.04 -15.78 45.71
CA LEU A 9 -32.44 -15.65 44.36
C LEU A 9 -31.14 -14.87 44.51
N VAL A 10 -30.01 -15.53 44.28
CA VAL A 10 -28.69 -14.88 44.14
C VAL A 10 -28.60 -14.34 42.71
N LEU A 11 -28.72 -13.02 42.56
CA LEU A 11 -28.46 -12.33 41.31
C LEU A 11 -26.95 -12.06 41.21
N SER A 12 -26.27 -12.83 40.37
CA SER A 12 -24.89 -12.55 39.99
C SER A 12 -24.87 -11.35 39.03
N GLY A 13 -24.51 -10.19 39.56
CA GLY A 13 -24.28 -8.98 38.76
C GLY A 13 -22.99 -9.10 37.92
N VAL A 14 -23.16 -9.17 36.62
CA VAL A 14 -22.06 -8.94 35.67
C VAL A 14 -21.83 -7.43 35.59
N ALA A 15 -20.76 -6.97 36.22
CA ALA A 15 -20.30 -5.59 36.09
C ALA A 15 -19.72 -5.38 34.66
N ALA A 16 -20.49 -4.79 33.77
CA ALA A 16 -20.00 -4.24 32.53
C ALA A 16 -19.18 -2.99 32.84
N ALA A 17 -17.85 -3.11 32.80
CA ALA A 17 -16.95 -1.96 32.84
C ALA A 17 -17.05 -1.21 31.52
N LEU A 18 -17.88 -0.16 31.50
CA LEU A 18 -17.84 0.84 30.46
C LEU A 18 -16.56 1.66 30.65
N VAL A 19 -15.55 1.39 29.85
CA VAL A 19 -14.39 2.27 29.71
C VAL A 19 -14.86 3.49 28.94
N SER A 20 -15.27 4.53 29.68
CA SER A 20 -15.46 5.87 29.13
C SER A 20 -14.10 6.43 28.78
N GLY A 21 -13.69 6.26 27.51
CA GLY A 21 -12.51 6.93 26.97
C GLY A 21 -12.77 8.45 26.96
N CYS A 22 -12.19 9.16 27.93
CA CYS A 22 -12.10 10.61 27.87
C CYS A 22 -11.38 10.99 26.57
N ALA A 23 -12.05 11.76 25.72
CA ALA A 23 -11.42 12.48 24.64
C ALA A 23 -10.45 13.50 25.24
N ALA A 24 -9.17 13.17 25.28
CA ALA A 24 -8.11 14.13 25.53
C ALA A 24 -7.90 14.93 24.25
N ASP A 25 -8.03 16.22 24.35
CA ASP A 25 -7.68 17.20 23.32
C ASP A 25 -6.24 16.95 22.83
N GLY A 26 -6.08 16.95 21.51
CA GLY A 26 -4.92 16.41 20.79
C GLY A 26 -3.61 17.21 20.87
N SER A 27 -3.27 17.81 22.03
CA SER A 27 -2.10 18.70 22.15
C SER A 27 -0.87 18.11 22.86
N GLY A 28 -0.80 16.77 23.02
CA GLY A 28 0.30 16.16 23.78
C GLY A 28 0.82 14.80 23.31
N LEU A 29 0.33 14.25 22.20
CA LEU A 29 0.82 12.97 21.73
C LEU A 29 2.07 13.14 20.86
N THR A 30 3.16 12.46 21.24
CA THR A 30 4.34 12.31 20.39
C THR A 30 3.95 11.62 19.08
N GLU A 31 4.73 11.80 18.01
CA GLU A 31 4.49 11.14 16.71
C GLU A 31 4.28 9.63 16.86
N THR A 32 4.97 9.01 17.79
CA THR A 32 4.82 7.59 18.16
C THR A 32 3.45 7.27 18.76
N GLY A 33 2.90 8.16 19.59
CA GLY A 33 1.57 7.99 20.20
C GLY A 33 0.43 8.19 19.20
N ARG A 34 0.60 9.09 18.22
CA ARG A 34 -0.33 9.25 17.09
C ARG A 34 -0.36 8.02 16.19
N SER A 35 0.80 7.44 15.91
CA SER A 35 0.89 6.22 15.11
C SER A 35 0.21 5.02 15.79
N ALA A 36 0.24 4.93 17.12
CA ALA A 36 -0.42 3.88 17.88
C ALA A 36 -1.96 4.01 17.85
N ALA A 37 -2.49 5.24 17.95
CA ALA A 37 -3.93 5.49 17.92
C ALA A 37 -4.53 5.27 16.51
N ILE A 38 -3.76 5.54 15.45
CA ILE A 38 -4.16 5.34 14.06
C ILE A 38 -4.04 3.86 13.65
N GLY A 39 -3.09 3.11 14.22
CA GLY A 39 -2.83 1.71 13.88
C GLY A 39 -4.02 0.77 14.12
N THR A 40 -4.86 1.05 15.13
CA THR A 40 -6.02 0.20 15.46
C THR A 40 -7.23 0.38 14.54
N THR A 41 -7.35 1.54 13.89
CA THR A 41 -8.45 1.81 12.93
C THR A 41 -8.03 1.68 11.47
N ALA A 42 -6.75 1.90 11.18
CA ALA A 42 -6.21 1.87 9.81
C ALA A 42 -6.02 0.46 9.25
N GLY A 43 -5.80 -0.56 10.08
CA GLY A 43 -5.61 -1.94 9.62
C GLY A 43 -6.81 -2.50 8.86
N ALA A 44 -8.02 -2.22 9.35
CA ALA A 44 -9.26 -2.63 8.69
C ALA A 44 -9.54 -1.80 7.42
N ALA A 45 -9.20 -0.51 7.43
CA ALA A 45 -9.37 0.39 6.28
C ALA A 45 -8.38 0.09 5.16
N THR A 46 -7.15 -0.30 5.48
CA THR A 46 -6.09 -0.60 4.50
C THR A 46 -6.39 -1.88 3.72
N GLY A 47 -6.89 -2.92 4.41
CA GLY A 47 -7.35 -4.15 3.76
C GLY A 47 -8.54 -3.91 2.82
N ALA A 48 -9.46 -3.00 3.19
CA ALA A 48 -10.60 -2.63 2.37
C ALA A 48 -10.21 -1.82 1.12
N LEU A 49 -9.18 -0.96 1.21
CA LEU A 49 -8.67 -0.19 0.05
C LEU A 49 -8.04 -1.11 -1.00
N ILE A 50 -7.24 -2.10 -0.59
CA ILE A 50 -6.67 -3.06 -1.53
C ILE A 50 -7.76 -3.95 -2.13
N GLY A 51 -8.73 -4.39 -1.33
CA GLY A 51 -9.88 -5.16 -1.80
C GLY A 51 -10.72 -4.38 -2.81
N SER A 52 -10.92 -3.08 -2.63
CA SER A 52 -11.65 -2.23 -3.58
C SER A 52 -10.87 -1.98 -4.88
N LEU A 53 -9.54 -1.91 -4.81
CA LEU A 53 -8.67 -1.78 -5.98
C LEU A 53 -8.61 -3.06 -6.83
N SER A 54 -8.79 -4.23 -6.20
CA SER A 54 -8.74 -5.54 -6.88
C SER A 54 -10.12 -6.12 -7.20
N GLY A 55 -11.21 -5.44 -6.87
CA GLY A 55 -12.57 -5.95 -7.02
C GLY A 55 -12.95 -7.08 -6.05
N ASP A 56 -12.13 -7.40 -5.06
CA ASP A 56 -12.28 -8.56 -4.18
C ASP A 56 -11.93 -8.21 -2.72
N ALA A 57 -12.84 -7.50 -2.04
CA ALA A 57 -12.65 -7.05 -0.66
C ALA A 57 -12.37 -8.18 0.34
N GLY A 58 -12.78 -9.42 0.01
CA GLY A 58 -12.55 -10.60 0.85
C GLY A 58 -11.11 -11.11 0.86
N LYS A 59 -10.35 -10.90 -0.22
CA LYS A 59 -8.96 -11.39 -0.32
C LYS A 59 -7.99 -10.50 0.44
N GLY A 60 -8.24 -9.20 0.55
CA GLY A 60 -7.40 -8.27 1.31
C GLY A 60 -7.37 -8.58 2.81
N ALA A 61 -8.47 -9.08 3.38
CA ALA A 61 -8.56 -9.40 4.80
C ALA A 61 -7.79 -10.68 5.21
N LEU A 62 -7.62 -11.64 4.28
CA LEU A 62 -6.95 -12.91 4.56
C LEU A 62 -5.42 -12.81 4.59
N ILE A 63 -4.85 -11.77 4.02
CA ILE A 63 -3.40 -11.67 3.80
C ILE A 63 -2.65 -11.08 5.00
N GLY A 64 -3.34 -10.38 5.90
CA GLY A 64 -2.77 -9.94 7.18
C GLY A 64 -2.23 -11.08 8.06
N ALA A 65 -2.64 -12.33 7.77
CA ALA A 65 -2.31 -13.50 8.58
C ALA A 65 -0.97 -14.19 8.22
N VAL A 66 -0.39 -13.95 7.04
CA VAL A 66 0.70 -14.79 6.51
C VAL A 66 2.11 -14.23 6.78
N GLY A 67 2.28 -12.97 7.13
CA GLY A 67 3.61 -12.33 7.21
C GLY A 67 4.03 -11.74 8.56
N GLY A 68 3.25 -11.91 9.61
CA GLY A 68 3.49 -11.25 10.91
C GLY A 68 3.32 -9.73 10.79
N ALA A 69 2.19 -9.22 11.27
CA ALA A 69 1.85 -7.81 11.20
C ALA A 69 2.72 -6.94 12.13
N LEU A 70 2.85 -5.65 11.79
CA LEU A 70 3.50 -4.65 12.62
C LEU A 70 2.56 -4.20 13.73
N VAL A 71 3.06 -4.09 14.95
CA VAL A 71 2.33 -3.46 16.05
C VAL A 71 2.33 -1.94 15.81
N GLY A 72 1.19 -1.27 16.06
CA GLY A 72 0.95 0.12 15.66
C GLY A 72 2.07 1.13 15.95
N THR A 73 2.78 1.00 17.07
CA THR A 73 3.91 1.88 17.45
C THR A 73 5.16 1.70 16.60
N MET A 74 5.32 0.56 15.91
CA MET A 74 6.51 0.24 15.10
C MET A 74 6.33 0.52 13.61
N VAL A 75 5.10 0.78 13.16
CA VAL A 75 4.80 0.97 11.73
C VAL A 75 5.57 2.16 11.16
N GLY A 76 5.52 3.29 11.84
CA GLY A 76 6.16 4.53 11.37
C GLY A 76 7.66 4.39 11.18
N SER A 77 8.37 3.82 12.18
CA SER A 77 9.82 3.63 12.11
C SER A 77 10.24 2.62 11.03
N TYR A 78 9.48 1.54 10.89
CA TYR A 78 9.71 0.51 9.88
C TYR A 78 9.57 1.07 8.45
N MET A 79 8.50 1.83 8.20
CA MET A 79 8.27 2.44 6.89
C MET A 79 9.25 3.60 6.60
N GLU A 80 9.66 4.35 7.62
CA GLU A 80 10.67 5.39 7.47
C GLU A 80 12.06 4.81 7.15
N GLU A 81 12.43 3.69 7.77
CA GLU A 81 13.66 2.98 7.43
C GLU A 81 13.61 2.44 6.00
N GLN A 82 12.48 1.84 5.58
CA GLN A 82 12.28 1.39 4.21
C GLN A 82 12.40 2.54 3.21
N LYS A 83 11.80 3.71 3.51
CA LYS A 83 11.90 4.92 2.69
C LYS A 83 13.36 5.35 2.52
N ARG A 84 14.13 5.43 3.62
CA ARG A 84 15.56 5.79 3.56
C ARG A 84 16.37 4.79 2.73
N ASP A 85 16.04 3.51 2.78
CA ASP A 85 16.70 2.51 1.95
C ASP A 85 16.40 2.73 0.46
N PHE A 86 15.17 3.06 0.10
CA PHE A 86 14.82 3.45 -1.27
C PHE A 86 15.57 4.70 -1.72
N GLU A 87 15.57 5.76 -0.91
CA GLU A 87 16.23 7.01 -1.24
C GLU A 87 17.75 6.84 -1.41
N ARG A 88 18.38 6.00 -0.58
CA ARG A 88 19.79 5.72 -0.64
C ARG A 88 20.18 4.86 -1.84
N GLN A 89 19.46 3.75 -2.08
CA GLN A 89 19.82 2.79 -3.12
C GLN A 89 19.41 3.23 -4.52
N LEU A 90 18.36 4.06 -4.62
CA LEU A 90 17.85 4.61 -5.87
C LEU A 90 18.22 6.09 -6.06
N ALA A 91 19.20 6.61 -5.31
CA ALA A 91 19.57 8.02 -5.41
C ALA A 91 19.90 8.49 -6.84
N PRO A 92 20.65 7.74 -7.67
CA PRO A 92 20.90 8.12 -9.07
C PRO A 92 19.61 8.15 -9.91
N GLU A 93 18.72 7.18 -9.75
CA GLU A 93 17.46 7.07 -10.48
C GLU A 93 16.46 8.17 -10.05
N ILE A 94 16.49 8.56 -8.78
CA ILE A 94 15.69 9.67 -8.25
C ILE A 94 16.23 11.00 -8.80
N ALA A 95 17.54 11.22 -8.75
CA ALA A 95 18.17 12.43 -9.29
C ALA A 95 17.94 12.58 -10.80
N GLY A 96 17.91 11.45 -11.53
CA GLY A 96 17.58 11.40 -12.96
C GLY A 96 16.10 11.53 -13.28
N GLY A 97 15.21 11.62 -12.29
CA GLY A 97 13.77 11.70 -12.50
C GLY A 97 13.12 10.40 -13.04
N VAL A 98 13.85 9.29 -12.98
CA VAL A 98 13.41 7.96 -13.42
C VAL A 98 12.48 7.34 -12.40
N ILE A 99 12.83 7.49 -11.11
CA ILE A 99 12.09 7.01 -9.96
C ILE A 99 11.67 8.19 -9.07
N ARG A 100 10.47 8.09 -8.50
CA ARG A 100 9.96 8.99 -7.49
C ARG A 100 9.63 8.19 -6.23
N VAL A 101 10.14 8.60 -5.09
CA VAL A 101 9.80 8.02 -3.78
C VAL A 101 9.08 9.07 -2.96
N GLN A 102 7.89 8.76 -2.47
CA GLN A 102 7.05 9.68 -1.69
C GLN A 102 6.41 8.95 -0.51
N LYS A 103 6.34 9.62 0.63
CA LYS A 103 5.54 9.17 1.76
C LYS A 103 4.09 9.59 1.52
N LEU A 104 3.18 8.64 1.65
CA LEU A 104 1.74 8.83 1.58
C LEU A 104 1.15 8.82 3.00
N PRO A 105 -0.14 9.21 3.18
CA PRO A 105 -0.87 8.98 4.42
C PRO A 105 -0.80 7.53 4.90
N ASP A 106 -1.14 7.27 6.15
CA ASP A 106 -1.18 5.94 6.77
C ASP A 106 0.14 5.18 6.70
N ASN A 107 1.27 5.91 6.74
CA ASN A 107 2.63 5.38 6.64
C ASN A 107 2.90 4.56 5.37
N GLN A 108 2.17 4.77 4.30
CA GLN A 108 2.42 4.14 3.01
C GLN A 108 3.56 4.84 2.27
N LEU A 109 4.21 4.12 1.33
CA LEU A 109 5.21 4.68 0.44
C LEU A 109 4.78 4.48 -1.01
N LEU A 110 4.98 5.49 -1.83
CA LEU A 110 4.84 5.43 -3.28
C LEU A 110 6.23 5.36 -3.91
N VAL A 111 6.48 4.35 -4.72
CA VAL A 111 7.61 4.25 -5.63
C VAL A 111 7.07 4.31 -7.05
N GLY A 112 7.11 5.49 -7.64
CA GLY A 112 6.65 5.74 -9.01
C GLY A 112 7.78 5.65 -10.01
N MET A 113 7.54 5.03 -11.16
CA MET A 113 8.48 4.91 -12.28
C MET A 113 7.86 5.43 -13.57
N THR A 114 8.63 6.19 -14.37
CA THR A 114 8.17 6.69 -15.66
C THR A 114 8.17 5.59 -16.71
N SER A 115 7.08 5.47 -17.49
CA SER A 115 7.00 4.43 -18.52
C SER A 115 8.04 4.62 -19.63
N ALA A 116 8.45 5.86 -19.90
CA ALA A 116 9.45 6.15 -20.94
C ALA A 116 10.82 5.53 -20.67
N THR A 117 11.16 5.32 -19.41
CA THR A 117 12.43 4.71 -18.99
C THR A 117 12.28 3.23 -18.64
N ALA A 118 11.09 2.83 -18.18
CA ALA A 118 10.85 1.46 -17.72
C ALA A 118 10.47 0.50 -18.86
N PHE A 119 9.81 1.00 -19.92
CA PHE A 119 9.28 0.16 -21.00
C PHE A 119 9.75 0.63 -22.39
N GLU A 120 9.75 -0.29 -23.34
CA GLU A 120 9.85 0.04 -24.74
C GLU A 120 8.63 0.88 -25.18
N VAL A 121 8.79 1.63 -26.27
CA VAL A 121 7.70 2.48 -26.79
C VAL A 121 6.48 1.63 -27.13
N ASP A 122 5.33 2.07 -26.67
CA ASP A 122 4.03 1.42 -26.92
C ASP A 122 3.99 -0.07 -26.54
N SER A 123 4.72 -0.44 -25.50
CA SER A 123 4.94 -1.83 -25.08
C SER A 123 4.82 -1.99 -23.57
N ASP A 124 4.61 -3.21 -23.15
CA ASP A 124 4.69 -3.70 -21.78
C ASP A 124 6.02 -4.41 -21.50
N ARG A 125 6.91 -4.48 -22.51
CA ARG A 125 8.23 -5.06 -22.36
C ARG A 125 9.14 -4.11 -21.59
N ILE A 126 9.69 -4.62 -20.48
CA ILE A 126 10.64 -3.87 -19.65
C ILE A 126 11.94 -3.65 -20.45
N GLN A 127 12.46 -2.43 -20.45
CA GLN A 127 13.74 -2.11 -21.07
C GLN A 127 14.89 -2.80 -20.35
N PRO A 128 15.88 -3.35 -21.08
CA PRO A 128 17.04 -4.00 -20.47
C PRO A 128 17.79 -3.12 -19.46
N SER A 129 17.90 -1.83 -19.71
CA SER A 129 18.53 -0.85 -18.83
C SER A 129 17.80 -0.66 -17.49
N PHE A 130 16.51 -1.01 -17.42
CA PHE A 130 15.69 -0.81 -16.22
C PHE A 130 15.73 -2.00 -15.26
N TYR A 131 16.22 -3.17 -15.67
CA TYR A 131 16.28 -4.34 -14.80
C TYR A 131 17.10 -4.10 -13.53
N SER A 132 18.23 -3.39 -13.62
CA SER A 132 19.06 -3.06 -12.45
C SER A 132 18.30 -2.23 -11.41
N THR A 133 17.42 -1.33 -11.87
CA THR A 133 16.53 -0.55 -11.00
C THR A 133 15.49 -1.44 -10.31
N LEU A 134 14.88 -2.37 -11.06
CA LEU A 134 13.92 -3.34 -10.50
C LEU A 134 14.58 -4.31 -9.53
N ASP A 135 15.84 -4.70 -9.76
CA ASP A 135 16.61 -5.53 -8.82
C ASP A 135 16.78 -4.83 -7.47
N LYS A 136 17.15 -3.53 -7.47
CA LYS A 136 17.25 -2.72 -6.25
C LYS A 136 15.90 -2.64 -5.54
N ILE A 137 14.82 -2.35 -6.29
CA ILE A 137 13.45 -2.31 -5.73
C ILE A 137 13.11 -3.67 -5.11
N SER A 138 13.34 -4.77 -5.83
CA SER A 138 13.06 -6.13 -5.36
C SER A 138 13.82 -6.46 -4.08
N ALA A 139 15.11 -6.10 -4.01
CA ALA A 139 15.93 -6.33 -2.83
C ALA A 139 15.38 -5.60 -1.59
N ILE A 140 14.96 -4.35 -1.77
CA ILE A 140 14.39 -3.54 -0.68
C ILE A 140 13.05 -4.15 -0.23
N VAL A 141 12.11 -4.42 -1.13
CA VAL A 141 10.78 -4.94 -0.73
C VAL A 141 10.85 -6.36 -0.16
N ARG A 142 11.88 -7.13 -0.49
CA ARG A 142 12.18 -8.43 0.15
C ARG A 142 12.71 -8.24 1.56
N LYS A 143 13.64 -7.30 1.79
CA LYS A 143 14.15 -6.95 3.13
C LYS A 143 13.02 -6.54 4.06
N TYR A 144 12.07 -5.76 3.54
CA TYR A 144 10.91 -5.27 4.29
C TYR A 144 9.67 -6.15 4.02
N GLY A 145 9.70 -7.39 4.51
CA GLY A 145 8.66 -8.42 4.23
C GLY A 145 7.27 -8.14 4.80
N LYS A 146 7.14 -7.21 5.77
CA LYS A 146 5.87 -6.90 6.43
C LYS A 146 5.08 -5.79 5.72
N THR A 147 5.07 -5.82 4.39
CA THR A 147 4.33 -4.87 3.55
C THR A 147 3.65 -5.59 2.38
N GLN A 148 2.56 -4.99 1.91
CA GLN A 148 1.90 -5.35 0.65
C GLN A 148 2.30 -4.36 -0.44
N LEU A 149 2.21 -4.79 -1.70
CA LEU A 149 2.62 -4.01 -2.86
C LEU A 149 1.43 -3.91 -3.83
N ALA A 150 0.85 -2.73 -3.96
CA ALA A 150 -0.14 -2.44 -5.00
C ALA A 150 0.58 -1.85 -6.21
N VAL A 151 0.71 -2.63 -7.27
CA VAL A 151 1.37 -2.23 -8.52
C VAL A 151 0.30 -1.76 -9.50
N SER A 152 0.37 -0.50 -9.87
CA SER A 152 -0.67 0.18 -10.67
C SER A 152 -0.08 0.76 -11.95
N GLY A 153 -0.64 0.38 -13.10
CA GLY A 153 -0.27 0.95 -14.39
C GLY A 153 -1.18 2.12 -14.79
N HIS A 154 -0.59 3.14 -15.41
CA HIS A 154 -1.29 4.33 -15.89
C HIS A 154 -0.78 4.73 -17.27
N THR A 155 -1.66 5.36 -18.06
CA THR A 155 -1.34 5.94 -19.38
C THR A 155 -1.68 7.42 -19.39
N ASP A 156 -1.29 8.10 -20.43
CA ASP A 156 -1.87 9.40 -20.80
C ASP A 156 -3.21 9.20 -21.54
N SER A 157 -3.81 10.29 -22.00
CA SER A 157 -5.09 10.28 -22.72
C SER A 157 -4.96 10.01 -24.24
N THR A 158 -3.78 9.63 -24.74
CA THR A 158 -3.58 9.33 -26.17
C THR A 158 -4.11 7.95 -26.51
N GLY A 159 -4.90 7.84 -27.57
CA GLY A 159 -5.49 6.58 -28.00
C GLY A 159 -6.85 6.26 -27.34
N SER A 160 -7.36 5.04 -27.57
CA SER A 160 -8.65 4.63 -27.04
C SER A 160 -8.58 4.24 -25.55
N ALA A 161 -9.67 4.43 -24.83
CA ALA A 161 -9.77 4.05 -23.42
C ALA A 161 -9.54 2.53 -23.22
N ALA A 162 -10.09 1.69 -24.10
CA ALA A 162 -9.93 0.24 -24.04
C ALA A 162 -8.46 -0.19 -24.23
N TYR A 163 -7.78 0.42 -25.20
CA TYR A 163 -6.36 0.18 -25.42
C TYR A 163 -5.51 0.57 -24.20
N ASN A 164 -5.74 1.77 -23.68
CA ASN A 164 -5.03 2.30 -22.52
C ASN A 164 -5.27 1.45 -21.26
N GLN A 165 -6.49 0.95 -21.08
CA GLN A 165 -6.80 0.04 -19.98
C GLN A 165 -5.95 -1.23 -20.08
N THR A 166 -5.98 -1.90 -21.23
CA THR A 166 -5.20 -3.12 -21.45
C THR A 166 -3.69 -2.89 -21.34
N LEU A 167 -3.15 -1.80 -21.89
CA LEU A 167 -1.73 -1.49 -21.82
C LEU A 167 -1.28 -1.24 -20.38
N SER A 168 -2.09 -0.52 -19.58
CA SER A 168 -1.79 -0.24 -18.18
C SER A 168 -1.78 -1.51 -17.32
N GLU A 169 -2.74 -2.43 -17.54
CA GLU A 169 -2.80 -3.74 -16.89
C GLU A 169 -1.56 -4.59 -17.20
N ARG A 170 -1.18 -4.67 -18.49
CA ARG A 170 0.00 -5.42 -18.90
C ARG A 170 1.28 -4.87 -18.30
N ARG A 171 1.45 -3.54 -18.23
CA ARG A 171 2.63 -2.91 -17.62
C ARG A 171 2.72 -3.18 -16.12
N ALA A 172 1.59 -3.09 -15.40
CA ALA A 172 1.55 -3.47 -14.00
C ALA A 172 1.91 -4.96 -13.81
N ALA A 173 1.39 -5.84 -14.68
CA ALA A 173 1.70 -7.26 -14.66
C ALA A 173 3.19 -7.54 -14.92
N SER A 174 3.81 -6.87 -15.90
CA SER A 174 5.24 -7.05 -16.20
C SER A 174 6.13 -6.70 -15.02
N VAL A 175 5.84 -5.59 -14.31
CA VAL A 175 6.55 -5.23 -13.08
C VAL A 175 6.27 -6.25 -11.97
N GLY A 176 5.02 -6.61 -11.73
CA GLY A 176 4.65 -7.56 -10.69
C GLY A 176 5.29 -8.92 -10.87
N TYR A 177 5.27 -9.48 -12.08
CA TYR A 177 5.94 -10.76 -12.40
C TYR A 177 7.46 -10.68 -12.24
N TYR A 178 8.06 -9.52 -12.55
CA TYR A 178 9.47 -9.34 -12.29
C TYR A 178 9.80 -9.39 -10.80
N LEU A 179 9.02 -8.68 -9.97
CA LEU A 179 9.18 -8.70 -8.51
C LEU A 179 9.00 -10.12 -7.95
N GLU A 180 8.00 -10.86 -8.42
CA GLU A 180 7.74 -12.24 -8.03
C GLU A 180 8.95 -13.15 -8.37
N ARG A 181 9.43 -13.10 -9.62
CA ARG A 181 10.61 -13.86 -10.06
C ARG A 181 11.88 -13.47 -9.28
N SER A 182 11.96 -12.25 -8.80
CA SER A 182 13.03 -11.76 -7.94
C SER A 182 12.87 -12.16 -6.46
N GLY A 183 11.87 -13.00 -6.14
CA GLY A 183 11.67 -13.60 -4.81
C GLY A 183 10.76 -12.78 -3.87
N VAL A 184 9.98 -11.85 -4.38
CA VAL A 184 8.87 -11.25 -3.64
C VAL A 184 7.71 -12.23 -3.61
N LEU A 185 7.12 -12.48 -2.43
CA LEU A 185 6.01 -13.41 -2.29
C LEU A 185 4.78 -12.95 -3.10
N PRO A 186 4.20 -13.79 -3.96
CA PRO A 186 3.06 -13.44 -4.82
C PRO A 186 1.86 -12.91 -4.02
N GLN A 187 1.63 -13.43 -2.82
CA GLN A 187 0.54 -13.02 -1.95
C GLN A 187 0.63 -11.56 -1.48
N ARG A 188 1.81 -10.94 -1.62
CA ARG A 188 2.04 -9.53 -1.29
C ARG A 188 1.78 -8.60 -2.47
N ILE A 189 1.60 -9.12 -3.69
CA ILE A 189 1.55 -8.33 -4.92
C ILE A 189 0.12 -8.26 -5.43
N TYR A 190 -0.38 -7.04 -5.61
CA TYR A 190 -1.67 -6.73 -6.21
C TYR A 190 -1.46 -5.93 -7.47
N LEU A 191 -2.09 -6.34 -8.55
CA LEU A 191 -1.91 -5.75 -9.88
C LEU A 191 -3.20 -5.05 -10.32
N SER A 192 -3.08 -3.82 -10.81
CA SER A 192 -4.20 -3.05 -11.34
C SER A 192 -3.76 -2.19 -12.53
N GLY A 193 -4.63 -2.05 -13.51
CA GLY A 193 -4.49 -1.04 -14.57
C GLY A 193 -5.59 0.00 -14.43
N TYR A 194 -5.25 1.25 -14.58
CA TYR A 194 -6.21 2.38 -14.52
C TYR A 194 -6.33 3.11 -15.85
N GLY A 195 -5.59 2.68 -16.88
CA GLY A 195 -5.58 3.38 -18.16
C GLY A 195 -5.29 4.86 -17.95
N MET A 196 -6.10 5.71 -18.58
CA MET A 196 -5.99 7.17 -18.51
C MET A 196 -6.86 7.81 -17.39
N ASN A 197 -7.51 7.00 -16.54
CA ASN A 197 -8.56 7.48 -15.63
C ASN A 197 -8.02 8.13 -14.34
N GLN A 198 -6.70 8.02 -14.06
CA GLN A 198 -6.08 8.59 -12.87
C GLN A 198 -4.86 9.46 -13.25
N PRO A 199 -5.06 10.58 -13.95
CA PRO A 199 -3.97 11.48 -14.29
C PRO A 199 -3.46 12.22 -13.06
N ILE A 200 -2.13 12.42 -12.98
CA ILE A 200 -1.47 13.25 -11.94
C ILE A 200 -1.02 14.61 -12.48
N ALA A 201 -1.14 14.81 -13.79
CA ALA A 201 -0.80 16.04 -14.47
C ALA A 201 -1.72 16.28 -15.68
N SER A 202 -1.70 17.48 -16.24
CA SER A 202 -2.52 17.83 -17.39
C SER A 202 -2.12 17.02 -18.64
N ASN A 203 -3.06 16.34 -19.27
CA ASN A 203 -2.86 15.68 -20.55
C ASN A 203 -2.74 16.64 -21.76
N ALA A 204 -3.01 17.92 -21.56
CA ALA A 204 -2.89 18.94 -22.62
C ALA A 204 -1.42 19.21 -23.01
N THR A 205 -0.47 18.98 -22.11
CA THR A 205 0.96 19.19 -22.33
C THR A 205 1.72 17.88 -22.45
N GLU A 206 2.77 17.84 -23.28
CA GLU A 206 3.61 16.65 -23.38
C GLU A 206 4.32 16.34 -22.06
N GLN A 207 4.72 17.36 -21.32
CA GLN A 207 5.30 17.16 -19.98
C GLN A 207 4.32 16.46 -19.04
N GLY A 208 3.06 16.89 -19.03
CA GLY A 208 2.04 16.26 -18.20
C GLY A 208 1.71 14.85 -18.66
N ARG A 209 1.62 14.60 -19.97
CA ARG A 209 1.44 13.24 -20.50
C ARG A 209 2.57 12.29 -20.08
N ARG A 210 3.84 12.75 -20.11
CA ARG A 210 4.97 11.94 -19.61
C ARG A 210 4.82 11.55 -18.14
N LEU A 211 4.31 12.44 -17.29
CA LEU A 211 4.06 12.14 -15.89
C LEU A 211 2.90 11.15 -15.72
N ASN A 212 1.89 11.21 -16.59
CA ASN A 212 0.76 10.30 -16.55
C ASN A 212 1.12 8.88 -17.02
N ARG A 213 2.04 8.73 -17.99
CA ARG A 213 2.59 7.44 -18.43
C ARG A 213 3.55 6.89 -17.35
N ARG A 214 3.02 6.15 -16.38
CA ARG A 214 3.79 5.65 -15.24
C ARG A 214 3.30 4.29 -14.75
N VAL A 215 4.14 3.63 -13.96
CA VAL A 215 3.72 2.55 -13.07
C VAL A 215 4.06 2.98 -11.64
N ASP A 216 3.12 2.86 -10.76
CA ASP A 216 3.24 3.17 -9.34
C ASP A 216 3.23 1.86 -8.53
N ILE A 217 4.15 1.72 -7.56
CA ILE A 217 4.14 0.69 -6.54
C ILE A 217 3.82 1.37 -5.22
N VAL A 218 2.61 1.17 -4.72
CA VAL A 218 2.25 1.62 -3.37
C VAL A 218 2.59 0.51 -2.38
N ILE A 219 3.44 0.83 -1.42
CA ILE A 219 3.92 -0.07 -0.39
C ILE A 219 3.14 0.21 0.88
N ILE A 220 2.40 -0.78 1.35
CA ILE A 220 1.40 -0.67 2.40
C ILE A 220 1.83 -1.56 3.56
N PRO A 221 2.01 -1.01 4.78
CA PRO A 221 2.38 -1.83 5.94
C PRO A 221 1.26 -2.80 6.31
N ILE A 222 1.63 -4.04 6.65
CA ILE A 222 0.71 -5.03 7.21
C ILE A 222 0.65 -4.78 8.72
N THR A 223 -0.50 -4.33 9.22
CA THR A 223 -0.73 -4.02 10.63
C THR A 223 -1.64 -5.06 11.26
N GLN A 224 -1.39 -5.38 12.55
CA GLN A 224 -2.40 -6.08 13.36
C GLN A 224 -3.45 -5.05 13.76
N GLY A 225 -4.71 -5.31 13.41
CA GLY A 225 -5.87 -4.60 13.92
C GLY A 225 -6.17 -4.97 15.39
#